data_2acc2d74d7d03526d580415027b742a2
#
_entry.id   2acc2d74d7d03526d580415027b742a2
#
_cell.length_a   1.000
_cell.length_b   1.000
_cell.length_c   1.000
_cell.angle_alpha   90.00
_cell.angle_beta   90.00
_cell.angle_gamma   90.00
#
_symmetry.space_group_name_H-M   'P 1'
#
loop_
_entity.id
_entity.type
_entity.pdbx_description
1 polymer ?
#
loop_
_entity_poly.entity_id
_entity_poly.type
_entity_poly.pdbx_seq_one_letter_code
_entity_poly.pdbx_strand_id
1 'polypeptide(L)'
;MTATPAASRPSTWTIDAGALQHVCPNLSDAGARAIADGLGEAFARFDITTPRRAAMAVAQWAHESDHFKTATEYASGDGYEGRADLGNTRPGDGRRFKGRGRIQITGRVNYEQIAKALDIDCVSNPDLLAQPPYSELASGQWWHLHDCNRFCDHDDFVGLTERINGGRRGLSDRQQLYARAQQVQERLVPVDRWNVLRDDEREHMETLAKERRIAKRNGGWDKVDPSHLRAASEAKHWLIDRHNELRRKATEEPRGWDKWNRRVRYELLTNATDD
;
A
#
# COMPACT_ATOMS: atom_id res chain seq x y z
N MET A 1 19.63 25.96 -0.09
CA MET A 1 18.26 25.87 -0.65
C MET A 1 17.84 24.43 -0.52
N THR A 2 17.09 24.09 0.52
CA THR A 2 16.57 22.75 0.74
C THR A 2 15.34 22.58 -0.16
N ALA A 3 15.47 21.71 -1.16
CA ALA A 3 14.34 21.32 -1.99
C ALA A 3 13.29 20.66 -1.08
N THR A 4 12.12 21.26 -0.96
CA THR A 4 10.94 20.63 -0.37
C THR A 4 10.66 19.38 -1.20
N PRO A 5 10.58 18.17 -0.59
CA PRO A 5 10.23 16.99 -1.34
C PRO A 5 8.88 17.25 -2.02
N ALA A 6 8.83 17.03 -3.32
CA ALA A 6 7.58 17.08 -4.08
C ALA A 6 6.58 16.18 -3.37
N ALA A 7 5.44 16.75 -2.97
CA ALA A 7 4.35 15.97 -2.38
C ALA A 7 4.07 14.80 -3.33
N SER A 8 4.37 13.59 -2.87
CA SER A 8 4.12 12.37 -3.61
C SER A 8 2.65 12.38 -4.03
N ARG A 9 2.37 12.18 -5.32
CA ARG A 9 0.99 11.91 -5.75
C ARG A 9 0.47 10.78 -4.86
N PRO A 10 -0.76 10.87 -4.35
CA PRO A 10 -1.35 9.74 -3.64
C PRO A 10 -1.26 8.51 -4.55
N SER A 11 -0.94 7.37 -3.97
CA SER A 11 -0.86 6.11 -4.70
C SER A 11 -2.14 5.91 -5.52
N THR A 12 -1.98 5.66 -6.82
CA THR A 12 -3.12 5.35 -7.69
C THR A 12 -3.48 3.87 -7.66
N TRP A 13 -2.60 3.04 -7.07
CA TRP A 13 -2.78 1.61 -6.97
C TRP A 13 -3.33 1.19 -5.60
N THR A 14 -4.21 0.20 -5.58
CA THR A 14 -4.76 -0.40 -4.36
C THR A 14 -5.16 -1.85 -4.60
N ILE A 15 -5.34 -2.61 -3.51
CA ILE A 15 -6.08 -3.88 -3.50
C ILE A 15 -7.38 -3.72 -2.73
N ASP A 16 -8.25 -4.72 -2.74
CA ASP A 16 -9.50 -4.67 -1.95
C ASP A 16 -9.19 -4.83 -0.45
N ALA A 17 -9.44 -3.78 0.33
CA ALA A 17 -9.26 -3.78 1.78
C ALA A 17 -10.16 -4.81 2.49
N GLY A 18 -11.36 -5.08 1.97
CA GLY A 18 -12.24 -6.13 2.52
C GLY A 18 -11.72 -7.54 2.24
N ALA A 19 -10.98 -7.75 1.13
CA ALA A 19 -10.26 -8.99 0.89
C ALA A 19 -9.11 -9.16 1.90
N LEU A 20 -8.39 -8.08 2.20
CA LEU A 20 -7.35 -8.10 3.22
C LEU A 20 -7.90 -8.42 4.61
N GLN A 21 -9.08 -7.87 4.98
CA GLN A 21 -9.78 -8.21 6.22
C GLN A 21 -10.30 -9.66 6.25
N HIS A 22 -10.64 -10.24 5.09
CA HIS A 22 -10.97 -11.67 5.02
C HIS A 22 -9.74 -12.54 5.39
N VAL A 23 -8.55 -12.16 4.93
CA VAL A 23 -7.30 -12.87 5.29
C VAL A 23 -6.91 -12.61 6.74
N CYS A 24 -7.01 -11.37 7.21
CA CYS A 24 -6.64 -10.90 8.54
C CYS A 24 -7.83 -10.19 9.22
N PRO A 25 -8.77 -10.95 9.85
CA PRO A 25 -10.04 -10.40 10.34
C PRO A 25 -9.93 -9.33 11.44
N ASN A 26 -8.78 -9.27 12.12
CA ASN A 26 -8.55 -8.33 13.22
C ASN A 26 -8.11 -6.93 12.77
N LEU A 27 -7.99 -6.69 11.45
CA LEU A 27 -7.65 -5.37 10.93
C LEU A 27 -8.85 -4.43 11.03
N SER A 28 -8.63 -3.23 11.57
CA SER A 28 -9.62 -2.16 11.51
C SER A 28 -9.82 -1.70 10.05
N ASP A 29 -10.97 -1.11 9.76
CA ASP A 29 -11.27 -0.58 8.42
C ASP A 29 -10.23 0.45 7.93
N ALA A 30 -9.80 1.35 8.81
CA ALA A 30 -8.79 2.34 8.46
C ALA A 30 -7.42 1.70 8.22
N GLY A 31 -7.02 0.74 9.09
CA GLY A 31 -5.78 -0.01 8.93
C GLY A 31 -5.77 -0.84 7.65
N ALA A 32 -6.86 -1.55 7.37
CA ALA A 32 -6.97 -2.36 6.15
C ALA A 32 -6.86 -1.50 4.88
N ARG A 33 -7.48 -0.30 4.85
CA ARG A 33 -7.37 0.62 3.71
C ARG A 33 -5.94 1.12 3.52
N ALA A 34 -5.30 1.61 4.59
CA ALA A 34 -3.93 2.13 4.50
C ALA A 34 -2.93 1.05 4.01
N ILE A 35 -3.08 -0.19 4.50
CA ILE A 35 -2.26 -1.32 4.08
C ILE A 35 -2.60 -1.71 2.63
N ALA A 36 -3.87 -1.76 2.26
CA ALA A 36 -4.30 -2.10 0.91
C ALA A 36 -3.73 -1.14 -0.15
N ASP A 37 -3.64 0.14 0.15
CA ASP A 37 -3.02 1.15 -0.72
C ASP A 37 -1.52 0.91 -0.85
N GLY A 38 -0.83 0.68 0.26
CA GLY A 38 0.59 0.35 0.24
C GLY A 38 0.91 -0.96 -0.50
N LEU A 39 0.10 -2.00 -0.27
CA LEU A 39 0.20 -3.27 -1.01
C LEU A 39 -0.06 -3.08 -2.50
N GLY A 40 -1.08 -2.33 -2.88
CA GLY A 40 -1.40 -2.06 -4.28
C GLY A 40 -0.22 -1.42 -5.00
N GLU A 41 0.41 -0.40 -4.40
CA GLU A 41 1.58 0.27 -4.96
C GLU A 41 2.79 -0.67 -5.05
N ALA A 42 3.09 -1.43 -4.00
CA ALA A 42 4.18 -2.38 -3.99
C ALA A 42 3.96 -3.50 -5.01
N PHE A 43 2.75 -4.05 -5.08
CA PHE A 43 2.41 -5.15 -5.99
C PHE A 43 2.51 -4.73 -7.45
N ALA A 44 2.01 -3.55 -7.80
CA ALA A 44 2.13 -3.00 -9.15
C ALA A 44 3.60 -2.75 -9.52
N ARG A 45 4.40 -2.19 -8.60
CA ARG A 45 5.81 -1.86 -8.85
C ARG A 45 6.70 -3.08 -9.01
N PHE A 46 6.43 -4.17 -8.29
CA PHE A 46 7.29 -5.37 -8.22
C PHE A 46 6.69 -6.59 -8.91
N ASP A 47 5.74 -6.36 -9.84
CA ASP A 47 5.12 -7.39 -10.67
C ASP A 47 4.44 -8.52 -9.86
N ILE A 48 3.83 -8.19 -8.71
CA ILE A 48 2.99 -9.10 -7.92
C ILE A 48 1.54 -8.96 -8.42
N THR A 49 1.32 -9.24 -9.70
CA THR A 49 0.12 -8.84 -10.45
C THR A 49 -0.79 -10.00 -10.85
N THR A 50 -0.43 -11.23 -10.48
CA THR A 50 -1.32 -12.38 -10.67
C THR A 50 -2.02 -12.77 -9.36
N PRO A 51 -3.23 -13.37 -9.40
CA PRO A 51 -3.96 -13.79 -8.20
C PRO A 51 -3.11 -14.64 -7.26
N ARG A 52 -2.35 -15.61 -7.80
CA ARG A 52 -1.48 -16.49 -7.01
C ARG A 52 -0.32 -15.71 -6.37
N ARG A 53 0.39 -14.86 -7.13
CA ARG A 53 1.48 -14.03 -6.58
C ARG A 53 0.96 -13.16 -5.44
N ALA A 54 -0.17 -12.47 -5.64
CA ALA A 54 -0.79 -11.61 -4.64
C ALA A 54 -1.21 -12.39 -3.39
N ALA A 55 -1.87 -13.54 -3.55
CA ALA A 55 -2.30 -14.38 -2.42
C ALA A 55 -1.11 -14.91 -1.60
N MET A 56 -0.05 -15.39 -2.27
CA MET A 56 1.16 -15.87 -1.60
C MET A 56 1.90 -14.72 -0.89
N ALA A 57 2.03 -13.55 -1.53
CA ALA A 57 2.68 -12.39 -0.91
C ALA A 57 1.93 -11.91 0.32
N VAL A 58 0.60 -11.77 0.24
CA VAL A 58 -0.24 -11.38 1.39
C VAL A 58 -0.08 -12.37 2.53
N ALA A 59 -0.10 -13.68 2.26
CA ALA A 59 0.04 -14.71 3.30
C ALA A 59 1.41 -14.64 4.01
N GLN A 60 2.48 -14.49 3.24
CA GLN A 60 3.84 -14.38 3.78
C GLN A 60 4.02 -13.10 4.58
N TRP A 61 3.63 -11.94 4.02
CA TRP A 61 3.80 -10.65 4.69
C TRP A 61 2.90 -10.49 5.90
N ALA A 62 1.70 -11.06 5.88
CA ALA A 62 0.82 -11.11 7.04
C ALA A 62 1.49 -11.87 8.20
N HIS A 63 2.05 -13.06 7.93
CA HIS A 63 2.76 -13.83 8.94
C HIS A 63 3.94 -13.06 9.55
N GLU A 64 4.81 -12.48 8.70
CA GLU A 64 6.01 -11.75 9.14
C GLU A 64 5.71 -10.49 9.95
N SER A 65 4.50 -9.92 9.82
CA SER A 65 4.09 -8.68 10.47
C SER A 65 2.97 -8.85 11.50
N ASP A 66 2.87 -10.03 12.12
CA ASP A 66 1.80 -10.37 13.08
C ASP A 66 0.42 -10.03 12.54
N HIS A 67 0.09 -10.57 11.38
CA HIS A 67 -1.17 -10.33 10.67
C HIS A 67 -1.40 -8.84 10.35
N PHE A 68 -0.34 -8.19 9.87
CA PHE A 68 -0.28 -6.75 9.57
C PHE A 68 -0.45 -5.81 10.77
N LYS A 69 -0.39 -6.29 12.02
CA LYS A 69 -0.50 -5.44 13.21
C LYS A 69 0.73 -4.56 13.42
N THR A 70 1.91 -5.04 13.02
CA THR A 70 3.14 -4.28 13.16
C THR A 70 3.98 -4.27 11.88
N ALA A 71 4.73 -3.20 11.70
CA ALA A 71 5.79 -3.11 10.71
C ALA A 71 7.14 -2.82 11.37
N THR A 72 7.25 -3.05 12.69
CA THR A 72 8.47 -2.88 13.47
C THR A 72 8.63 -4.09 14.39
N GLU A 73 9.80 -4.68 14.47
CA GLU A 73 10.07 -5.78 15.40
C GLU A 73 9.88 -5.32 16.84
N TYR A 74 9.41 -6.23 17.69
CA TYR A 74 9.16 -5.96 19.11
C TYR A 74 10.46 -5.82 19.92
N ALA A 75 11.54 -6.47 19.48
CA ALA A 75 12.84 -6.40 20.12
C ALA A 75 13.46 -5.00 20.00
N SER A 76 14.32 -4.65 20.96
CA SER A 76 15.03 -3.35 20.98
C SER A 76 15.99 -3.16 19.82
N GLY A 77 16.51 -4.24 19.25
CA GLY A 77 17.57 -4.23 18.25
C GLY A 77 19.01 -4.30 18.84
N ASP A 78 19.14 -4.36 20.16
CA ASP A 78 20.46 -4.42 20.80
C ASP A 78 21.30 -5.62 20.35
N GLY A 79 20.66 -6.74 20.01
CA GLY A 79 21.34 -7.94 19.49
C GLY A 79 21.99 -7.74 18.11
N TYR A 80 21.70 -6.64 17.43
CA TYR A 80 22.29 -6.29 16.13
C TYR A 80 23.44 -5.30 16.24
N GLU A 81 23.78 -4.85 17.46
CA GLU A 81 24.88 -3.92 17.67
C GLU A 81 26.23 -4.57 17.31
N GLY A 82 27.05 -3.85 16.55
CA GLY A 82 28.36 -4.33 16.08
C GLY A 82 28.30 -5.47 15.05
N ARG A 83 27.13 -5.85 14.52
CA ARG A 83 26.98 -6.87 13.50
C ARG A 83 27.49 -6.38 12.14
N ALA A 84 28.77 -6.67 11.85
CA ALA A 84 29.43 -6.26 10.62
C ALA A 84 28.77 -6.85 9.37
N ASP A 85 28.21 -8.06 9.42
CA ASP A 85 27.44 -8.72 8.36
C ASP A 85 26.14 -7.97 8.00
N LEU A 86 25.60 -7.18 8.94
CA LEU A 86 24.46 -6.27 8.73
C LEU A 86 24.90 -4.83 8.40
N GLY A 87 26.21 -4.57 8.36
CA GLY A 87 26.77 -3.22 8.19
C GLY A 87 26.63 -2.32 9.43
N ASN A 88 26.23 -2.89 10.59
CA ASN A 88 26.06 -2.18 11.84
C ASN A 88 27.43 -1.98 12.51
N THR A 89 28.23 -1.05 12.00
CA THR A 89 29.61 -0.82 12.44
C THR A 89 29.78 0.46 13.27
N ARG A 90 28.71 1.23 13.43
CA ARG A 90 28.72 2.46 14.22
C ARG A 90 27.92 2.29 15.51
N PRO A 91 28.34 2.92 16.63
CA PRO A 91 27.58 2.86 17.87
C PRO A 91 26.12 3.28 17.69
N GLY A 92 25.18 2.47 18.18
CA GLY A 92 23.75 2.68 18.09
C GLY A 92 23.09 2.13 16.82
N ASP A 93 23.85 1.55 15.88
CA ASP A 93 23.31 1.00 14.64
C ASP A 93 22.33 -0.14 14.89
N GLY A 94 22.55 -0.96 15.89
CA GLY A 94 21.69 -2.09 16.22
C GLY A 94 20.25 -1.66 16.48
N ARG A 95 20.04 -0.70 17.37
CA ARG A 95 18.71 -0.13 17.68
C ARG A 95 18.16 0.68 16.52
N ARG A 96 19.02 1.45 15.84
CA ARG A 96 18.63 2.34 14.74
C ARG A 96 18.08 1.57 13.57
N PHE A 97 18.74 0.51 13.14
CA PHE A 97 18.40 -0.30 11.97
C PHE A 97 17.83 -1.67 12.33
N LYS A 98 17.03 -1.71 13.39
CA LYS A 98 16.26 -2.89 13.74
C LYS A 98 15.22 -3.23 12.69
N GLY A 99 14.62 -4.40 12.75
CA GLY A 99 13.66 -4.89 11.76
C GLY A 99 12.46 -3.96 11.55
N ARG A 100 12.26 -3.51 10.31
CA ARG A 100 11.08 -2.74 9.88
C ARG A 100 10.59 -3.21 8.51
N GLY A 101 9.36 -2.81 8.16
CA GLY A 101 8.66 -3.29 6.97
C GLY A 101 7.98 -4.63 7.22
N ARG A 102 7.20 -5.10 6.23
CA ARG A 102 6.40 -6.34 6.38
C ARG A 102 7.23 -7.61 6.44
N ILE A 103 8.49 -7.58 5.99
CA ILE A 103 9.45 -8.70 6.05
C ILE A 103 10.71 -8.36 6.86
N GLN A 104 10.61 -7.40 7.76
CA GLN A 104 11.61 -7.11 8.78
C GLN A 104 13.01 -6.80 8.21
N ILE A 105 13.11 -5.77 7.34
CA ILE A 105 14.40 -5.25 6.85
C ILE A 105 15.27 -4.83 8.04
N THR A 106 16.45 -5.43 8.18
CA THR A 106 17.34 -5.26 9.34
C THR A 106 18.76 -4.94 8.89
N GLY A 107 19.42 -4.02 9.59
CA GLY A 107 20.82 -3.66 9.38
C GLY A 107 21.04 -2.48 8.43
N ARG A 108 22.10 -1.69 8.73
CA ARG A 108 22.46 -0.46 8.00
C ARG A 108 22.56 -0.69 6.48
N VAL A 109 23.27 -1.73 6.06
CA VAL A 109 23.45 -2.02 4.62
C VAL A 109 22.12 -2.23 3.90
N ASN A 110 21.18 -2.95 4.51
CA ASN A 110 19.86 -3.17 3.92
C ASN A 110 19.05 -1.86 3.85
N TYR A 111 19.13 -1.00 4.88
CA TYR A 111 18.48 0.31 4.85
C TYR A 111 19.07 1.22 3.76
N GLU A 112 20.40 1.23 3.59
CA GLU A 112 21.06 1.99 2.52
C GLU A 112 20.67 1.47 1.13
N GLN A 113 20.54 0.17 0.95
CA GLN A 113 20.06 -0.43 -0.31
C GLN A 113 18.61 -0.03 -0.61
N ILE A 114 17.74 -0.07 0.39
CA ILE A 114 16.32 0.35 0.24
C ILE A 114 16.25 1.85 -0.05
N ALA A 115 17.00 2.67 0.67
CA ALA A 115 17.05 4.12 0.46
C ALA A 115 17.38 4.45 -1.01
N LYS A 116 18.41 3.79 -1.55
CA LYS A 116 18.83 3.96 -2.95
C LYS A 116 17.80 3.43 -3.94
N ALA A 117 17.22 2.26 -3.70
CA ALA A 117 16.29 1.61 -4.63
C ALA A 117 14.92 2.32 -4.72
N LEU A 118 14.47 2.91 -3.62
CA LEU A 118 13.17 3.58 -3.52
C LEU A 118 13.27 5.11 -3.63
N ASP A 119 14.48 5.67 -3.62
CA ASP A 119 14.73 7.12 -3.56
C ASP A 119 14.10 7.77 -2.33
N ILE A 120 14.35 7.19 -1.14
CA ILE A 120 13.82 7.66 0.16
C ILE A 120 14.92 7.77 1.20
N ASP A 121 14.82 8.71 2.12
CA ASP A 121 15.77 8.87 3.22
C ASP A 121 15.40 8.03 4.46
N CYS A 122 15.40 6.71 4.32
CA CYS A 122 15.18 5.80 5.45
C CYS A 122 16.44 5.53 6.28
N VAL A 123 17.60 6.04 5.87
CA VAL A 123 18.83 5.95 6.66
C VAL A 123 18.83 7.00 7.77
N SER A 124 18.45 8.25 7.46
CA SER A 124 18.33 9.32 8.45
C SER A 124 17.05 9.17 9.27
N ASN A 125 15.96 8.70 8.65
CA ASN A 125 14.69 8.44 9.29
C ASN A 125 14.24 6.97 9.12
N PRO A 126 14.76 6.03 9.94
CA PRO A 126 14.46 4.61 9.81
C PRO A 126 12.97 4.26 9.97
N ASP A 127 12.22 5.07 10.72
CA ASP A 127 10.81 4.85 11.00
C ASP A 127 9.90 5.02 9.77
N LEU A 128 10.42 5.58 8.68
CA LEU A 128 9.73 5.55 7.38
C LEU A 128 9.37 4.12 6.96
N LEU A 129 10.25 3.14 7.19
CA LEU A 129 9.99 1.75 6.81
C LEU A 129 8.95 1.05 7.69
N ALA A 130 8.45 1.70 8.73
CA ALA A 130 7.34 1.22 9.54
C ALA A 130 5.97 1.75 9.10
N GLN A 131 5.93 2.64 8.12
CA GLN A 131 4.72 3.35 7.70
C GLN A 131 4.34 3.01 6.25
N PRO A 132 3.04 2.81 5.95
CA PRO A 132 2.59 2.74 4.56
C PRO A 132 2.88 4.07 3.81
N PRO A 133 3.22 4.03 2.52
CA PRO A 133 3.41 2.84 1.69
C PRO A 133 4.81 2.24 1.79
N TYR A 134 5.72 2.85 2.56
CA TYR A 134 7.16 2.49 2.57
C TYR A 134 7.41 1.12 3.19
N SER A 135 6.58 0.68 4.15
CA SER A 135 6.66 -0.66 4.72
C SER A 135 6.39 -1.75 3.70
N GLU A 136 5.44 -1.53 2.80
CA GLU A 136 5.08 -2.43 1.72
C GLU A 136 6.09 -2.33 0.56
N LEU A 137 6.51 -1.12 0.18
CA LEU A 137 7.49 -0.90 -0.88
C LEU A 137 8.86 -1.52 -0.55
N ALA A 138 9.34 -1.36 0.68
CA ALA A 138 10.59 -1.98 1.11
C ALA A 138 10.50 -3.51 1.07
N SER A 139 9.36 -4.07 1.47
CA SER A 139 9.10 -5.50 1.41
C SER A 139 9.01 -6.01 -0.04
N GLY A 140 8.39 -5.25 -0.92
CA GLY A 140 8.34 -5.53 -2.35
C GLY A 140 9.71 -5.47 -3.03
N GLN A 141 10.56 -4.51 -2.65
CA GLN A 141 11.93 -4.42 -3.13
C GLN A 141 12.74 -5.66 -2.72
N TRP A 142 12.62 -6.09 -1.47
CA TRP A 142 13.26 -7.32 -0.98
C TRP A 142 12.73 -8.55 -1.76
N TRP A 143 11.42 -8.66 -1.92
CA TRP A 143 10.75 -9.72 -2.69
C TRP A 143 11.28 -9.84 -4.11
N HIS A 144 11.43 -8.70 -4.79
CA HIS A 144 11.98 -8.62 -6.14
C HIS A 144 13.43 -9.08 -6.18
N LEU A 145 14.29 -8.58 -5.28
CA LEU A 145 15.71 -8.95 -5.21
C LEU A 145 15.94 -10.45 -4.91
N HIS A 146 14.98 -11.10 -4.26
CA HIS A 146 15.06 -12.51 -3.89
C HIS A 146 14.30 -13.44 -4.86
N ASP A 147 13.84 -12.90 -5.99
CA ASP A 147 13.13 -13.64 -7.05
C ASP A 147 11.92 -14.45 -6.52
N CYS A 148 11.16 -13.85 -5.59
CA CYS A 148 10.05 -14.53 -4.91
C CYS A 148 8.88 -14.84 -5.86
N ASN A 149 8.67 -14.01 -6.91
CA ASN A 149 7.63 -14.29 -7.91
C ASN A 149 7.80 -15.64 -8.58
N ARG A 150 9.03 -16.10 -8.80
CA ARG A 150 9.31 -17.41 -9.38
C ARG A 150 8.70 -18.56 -8.57
N PHE A 151 8.80 -18.52 -7.24
CA PHE A 151 8.18 -19.53 -6.39
C PHE A 151 6.66 -19.54 -6.54
N CYS A 152 6.06 -18.35 -6.64
CA CYS A 152 4.62 -18.22 -6.87
C CYS A 152 4.19 -18.80 -8.21
N ASP A 153 4.95 -18.56 -9.27
CA ASP A 153 4.65 -19.05 -10.62
C ASP A 153 4.70 -20.57 -10.71
N HIS A 154 5.55 -21.21 -9.89
CA HIS A 154 5.67 -22.67 -9.79
C HIS A 154 4.79 -23.29 -8.70
N ASP A 155 3.93 -22.50 -8.05
CA ASP A 155 3.08 -22.92 -6.91
C ASP A 155 3.86 -23.50 -5.73
N ASP A 156 5.11 -23.05 -5.55
CA ASP A 156 6.02 -23.51 -4.50
C ASP A 156 5.94 -22.63 -3.24
N PHE A 157 4.85 -22.78 -2.50
CA PHE A 157 4.64 -22.02 -1.25
C PHE A 157 5.63 -22.39 -0.15
N VAL A 158 6.09 -23.66 -0.11
CA VAL A 158 7.06 -24.12 0.89
C VAL A 158 8.43 -23.54 0.59
N GLY A 159 8.89 -23.63 -0.66
CA GLY A 159 10.16 -23.02 -1.08
C GLY A 159 10.16 -21.51 -0.89
N LEU A 160 9.04 -20.83 -1.15
CA LEU A 160 8.88 -19.41 -0.84
C LEU A 160 9.04 -19.12 0.66
N THR A 161 8.44 -19.95 1.52
CA THR A 161 8.60 -19.82 2.97
C THR A 161 10.06 -20.01 3.39
N GLU A 162 10.74 -21.02 2.87
CA GLU A 162 12.15 -21.28 3.15
C GLU A 162 13.04 -20.14 2.64
N ARG A 163 12.70 -19.52 1.49
CA ARG A 163 13.41 -18.36 0.95
C ARG A 163 13.31 -17.14 1.87
N ILE A 164 12.14 -16.90 2.46
CA ILE A 164 11.90 -15.74 3.35
C ILE A 164 12.49 -15.96 4.73
N ASN A 165 12.25 -17.13 5.33
CA ASN A 165 12.54 -17.42 6.75
C ASN A 165 13.83 -18.21 6.97
N GLY A 166 14.48 -18.69 5.92
CA GLY A 166 15.64 -19.62 6.04
C GLY A 166 15.27 -21.01 6.52
N GLY A 167 13.97 -21.35 6.60
CA GLY A 167 13.43 -22.63 7.05
C GLY A 167 11.91 -22.64 7.06
N ARG A 168 11.30 -23.58 7.79
CA ARG A 168 9.84 -23.82 7.81
C ARG A 168 9.15 -23.28 9.07
N ARG A 169 9.76 -22.34 9.78
CA ARG A 169 9.13 -21.77 10.97
C ARG A 169 7.84 -21.05 10.58
N GLY A 170 6.77 -21.29 11.33
CA GLY A 170 5.47 -20.69 11.08
C GLY A 170 4.74 -21.21 9.82
N LEU A 171 5.20 -22.29 9.18
CA LEU A 171 4.60 -22.82 7.94
C LEU A 171 3.09 -23.06 8.07
N SER A 172 2.63 -23.61 9.20
CA SER A 172 1.21 -23.89 9.43
C SER A 172 0.37 -22.62 9.42
N ASP A 173 0.80 -21.54 10.08
CA ASP A 173 0.09 -20.26 10.09
C ASP A 173 0.11 -19.62 8.70
N ARG A 174 1.25 -19.63 8.00
CA ARG A 174 1.38 -19.15 6.62
C ARG A 174 0.43 -19.88 5.67
N GLN A 175 0.30 -21.19 5.80
CA GLN A 175 -0.64 -22.00 5.01
C GLN A 175 -2.11 -21.65 5.30
N GLN A 176 -2.46 -21.39 6.56
CA GLN A 176 -3.81 -20.93 6.93
C GLN A 176 -4.14 -19.55 6.34
N LEU A 177 -3.16 -18.62 6.39
CA LEU A 177 -3.29 -17.31 5.75
C LEU A 177 -3.42 -17.45 4.23
N TYR A 178 -2.62 -18.32 3.62
CA TYR A 178 -2.69 -18.58 2.17
C TYR A 178 -4.02 -19.20 1.77
N ALA A 179 -4.53 -20.17 2.52
CA ALA A 179 -5.85 -20.75 2.26
C ALA A 179 -6.99 -19.71 2.29
N ARG A 180 -6.92 -18.73 3.21
CA ARG A 180 -7.86 -17.60 3.23
C ARG A 180 -7.64 -16.66 2.04
N ALA A 181 -6.38 -16.37 1.71
CA ALA A 181 -6.05 -15.50 0.59
C ALA A 181 -6.51 -16.09 -0.76
N GLN A 182 -6.41 -17.41 -0.95
CA GLN A 182 -6.89 -18.10 -2.15
C GLN A 182 -8.40 -17.91 -2.38
N GLN A 183 -9.22 -17.81 -1.32
CA GLN A 183 -10.67 -17.60 -1.44
C GLN A 183 -11.03 -16.22 -2.01
N VAL A 184 -10.11 -15.26 -1.95
CA VAL A 184 -10.32 -13.86 -2.37
C VAL A 184 -9.22 -13.36 -3.30
N GLN A 185 -8.41 -14.25 -3.86
CA GLN A 185 -7.16 -13.91 -4.56
C GLN A 185 -7.32 -12.93 -5.71
N GLU A 186 -8.43 -13.00 -6.46
CA GLU A 186 -8.73 -12.06 -7.55
C GLU A 186 -8.88 -10.61 -7.05
N ARG A 187 -9.32 -10.45 -5.80
CA ARG A 187 -9.51 -9.16 -5.16
C ARG A 187 -8.21 -8.62 -4.51
N LEU A 188 -7.17 -9.45 -4.43
CA LEU A 188 -5.83 -9.07 -3.95
C LEU A 188 -4.92 -8.59 -5.09
N VAL A 189 -5.34 -8.72 -6.35
CA VAL A 189 -4.60 -8.18 -7.51
C VAL A 189 -4.66 -6.65 -7.49
N PRO A 190 -3.53 -5.96 -7.69
CA PRO A 190 -3.52 -4.50 -7.68
C PRO A 190 -4.30 -3.91 -8.85
N VAL A 191 -5.04 -2.85 -8.58
CA VAL A 191 -5.73 -2.07 -9.60
C VAL A 191 -5.32 -0.62 -9.52
N ASP A 192 -5.17 -0.01 -10.69
CA ASP A 192 -5.03 1.44 -10.81
C ASP A 192 -6.41 2.08 -10.65
N ARG A 193 -6.58 2.85 -9.59
CA ARG A 193 -7.82 3.57 -9.29
C ARG A 193 -8.29 4.45 -10.45
N TRP A 194 -7.36 5.08 -11.18
CA TRP A 194 -7.72 5.91 -12.32
C TRP A 194 -8.33 5.11 -13.46
N ASN A 195 -7.89 3.87 -13.68
CA ASN A 195 -8.44 3.00 -14.72
C ASN A 195 -9.84 2.45 -14.38
N VAL A 196 -10.24 2.54 -13.11
CA VAL A 196 -11.58 2.12 -12.64
C VAL A 196 -12.61 3.22 -12.83
N LEU A 197 -12.17 4.48 -12.89
CA LEU A 197 -13.03 5.62 -13.12
C LEU A 197 -13.46 5.69 -14.60
N ARG A 198 -14.68 6.15 -14.83
CA ARG A 198 -15.14 6.55 -16.17
C ARG A 198 -14.49 7.88 -16.57
N ASP A 199 -14.48 8.15 -17.86
CA ASP A 199 -13.87 9.38 -18.39
C ASP A 199 -14.50 10.64 -17.80
N ASP A 200 -15.83 10.66 -17.67
CA ASP A 200 -16.58 11.74 -17.05
C ASP A 200 -16.24 11.94 -15.56
N GLU A 201 -16.03 10.86 -14.80
CA GLU A 201 -15.61 10.91 -13.41
C GLU A 201 -14.19 11.47 -13.28
N ARG A 202 -13.27 11.03 -14.15
CA ARG A 202 -11.90 11.56 -14.21
C ARG A 202 -11.87 13.03 -14.48
N GLU A 203 -12.60 13.48 -15.51
CA GLU A 203 -12.67 14.89 -15.91
C GLU A 203 -13.12 15.80 -14.75
N HIS A 204 -14.17 15.41 -14.03
CA HIS A 204 -14.68 16.18 -12.90
C HIS A 204 -13.72 16.17 -11.70
N MET A 205 -13.04 15.05 -11.44
CA MET A 205 -12.01 14.98 -10.39
C MET A 205 -10.78 15.84 -10.73
N GLU A 206 -10.32 15.81 -11.96
CA GLU A 206 -9.20 16.63 -12.43
C GLU A 206 -9.54 18.12 -12.36
N THR A 207 -10.77 18.49 -12.77
CA THR A 207 -11.28 19.87 -12.67
C THR A 207 -11.28 20.33 -11.23
N LEU A 208 -11.87 19.58 -10.30
CA LEU A 208 -11.91 19.94 -8.89
C LEU A 208 -10.50 20.05 -8.29
N ALA A 209 -9.60 19.11 -8.59
CA ALA A 209 -8.22 19.14 -8.13
C ALA A 209 -7.43 20.33 -8.70
N LYS A 210 -7.68 20.72 -9.94
CA LYS A 210 -7.10 21.92 -10.59
C LYS A 210 -7.53 23.18 -9.86
N GLU A 211 -8.83 23.35 -9.64
CA GLU A 211 -9.40 24.54 -9.01
C GLU A 211 -8.97 24.69 -7.54
N ARG A 212 -8.89 23.58 -6.79
CA ARG A 212 -8.32 23.58 -5.42
C ARG A 212 -6.86 24.04 -5.41
N ARG A 213 -6.04 23.61 -6.39
CA ARG A 213 -4.65 24.07 -6.51
C ARG A 213 -4.55 25.57 -6.81
N ILE A 214 -5.46 26.10 -7.61
CA ILE A 214 -5.53 27.54 -7.90
C ILE A 214 -5.92 28.30 -6.64
N ALA A 215 -6.97 27.89 -5.93
CA ALA A 215 -7.39 28.52 -4.67
C ALA A 215 -6.26 28.49 -3.63
N LYS A 216 -5.59 27.36 -3.44
CA LYS A 216 -4.46 27.24 -2.50
C LYS A 216 -3.30 28.19 -2.85
N ARG A 217 -2.95 28.33 -4.14
CA ARG A 217 -1.88 29.26 -4.58
C ARG A 217 -2.24 30.72 -4.35
N ASN A 218 -3.52 31.08 -4.42
CA ASN A 218 -4.00 32.44 -4.20
C ASN A 218 -4.30 32.76 -2.71
N GLY A 219 -4.17 31.77 -1.83
CA GLY A 219 -4.38 31.93 -0.37
C GLY A 219 -5.84 31.82 0.07
N GLY A 220 -6.68 31.17 -0.72
CA GLY A 220 -8.07 30.85 -0.39
C GLY A 220 -9.05 31.04 -1.53
N TRP A 221 -10.25 30.51 -1.37
CA TRP A 221 -11.34 30.60 -2.35
C TRP A 221 -11.91 32.02 -2.52
N ASP A 222 -11.79 32.84 -1.49
CA ASP A 222 -12.19 34.26 -1.48
C ASP A 222 -11.28 35.17 -2.32
N LYS A 223 -10.15 34.65 -2.76
CA LYS A 223 -9.11 35.36 -3.52
C LYS A 223 -8.95 34.90 -4.97
N VAL A 224 -9.83 34.04 -5.44
CA VAL A 224 -9.83 33.58 -6.85
C VAL A 224 -11.00 34.19 -7.60
N ASP A 225 -10.87 34.21 -8.95
CA ASP A 225 -11.96 34.65 -9.81
C ASP A 225 -13.20 33.77 -9.61
N PRO A 226 -14.42 34.36 -9.61
CA PRO A 226 -15.66 33.60 -9.41
C PRO A 226 -15.88 32.43 -10.40
N SER A 227 -15.25 32.47 -11.57
CA SER A 227 -15.31 31.35 -12.53
C SER A 227 -14.66 30.08 -11.99
N HIS A 228 -13.54 30.19 -11.24
CA HIS A 228 -12.88 29.07 -10.60
C HIS A 228 -13.74 28.46 -9.48
N LEU A 229 -14.37 29.31 -8.69
CA LEU A 229 -15.29 28.86 -7.64
C LEU A 229 -16.50 28.12 -8.24
N ARG A 230 -17.05 28.63 -9.35
CA ARG A 230 -18.15 27.98 -10.07
C ARG A 230 -17.74 26.62 -10.61
N ALA A 231 -16.61 26.54 -11.32
CA ALA A 231 -16.12 25.30 -11.89
C ALA A 231 -15.85 24.23 -10.81
N ALA A 232 -15.27 24.62 -9.66
CA ALA A 232 -15.07 23.72 -8.55
C ALA A 232 -16.41 23.24 -7.94
N SER A 233 -17.38 24.15 -7.79
CA SER A 233 -18.70 23.83 -7.26
C SER A 233 -19.47 22.88 -8.17
N GLU A 234 -19.47 23.12 -9.46
CA GLU A 234 -20.11 22.26 -10.46
C GLU A 234 -19.50 20.85 -10.46
N ALA A 235 -18.18 20.76 -10.51
CA ALA A 235 -17.48 19.49 -10.46
C ALA A 235 -17.75 18.73 -9.13
N LYS A 236 -17.75 19.42 -8.00
CA LYS A 236 -18.06 18.82 -6.69
C LYS A 236 -19.51 18.31 -6.63
N HIS A 237 -20.49 19.06 -7.07
CA HIS A 237 -21.89 18.63 -7.07
C HIS A 237 -22.08 17.40 -7.99
N TRP A 238 -21.50 17.42 -9.18
CA TRP A 238 -21.58 16.28 -10.10
C TRP A 238 -20.99 15.01 -9.47
N LEU A 239 -19.81 15.11 -8.81
CA LEU A 239 -19.17 14.00 -8.13
C LEU A 239 -20.04 13.47 -6.96
N ILE A 240 -20.72 14.36 -6.20
CA ILE A 240 -21.64 13.97 -5.13
C ILE A 240 -22.84 13.21 -5.69
N ASP A 241 -23.45 13.67 -6.77
CA ASP A 241 -24.59 13.02 -7.39
C ASP A 241 -24.18 11.65 -7.94
N ARG A 242 -23.01 11.56 -8.54
CA ARG A 242 -22.46 10.30 -9.04
C ARG A 242 -22.15 9.32 -7.92
N HIS A 243 -21.59 9.79 -6.80
CA HIS A 243 -21.38 9.03 -5.59
C HIS A 243 -22.72 8.43 -5.06
N ASN A 244 -23.74 9.25 -4.95
CA ASN A 244 -25.06 8.82 -4.46
C ASN A 244 -25.70 7.78 -5.40
N GLU A 245 -25.55 7.92 -6.71
CA GLU A 245 -25.97 6.93 -7.70
C GLU A 245 -25.27 5.57 -7.50
N LEU A 246 -23.95 5.59 -7.35
CA LEU A 246 -23.17 4.37 -7.13
C LEU A 246 -23.52 3.69 -5.80
N ARG A 247 -23.80 4.48 -4.75
CA ARG A 247 -24.26 3.97 -3.45
C ARG A 247 -25.60 3.24 -3.58
N ARG A 248 -26.55 3.82 -4.29
CA ARG A 248 -27.85 3.20 -4.55
C ARG A 248 -27.69 1.88 -5.33
N LYS A 249 -26.92 1.90 -6.42
CA LYS A 249 -26.67 0.71 -7.25
C LYS A 249 -25.89 -0.39 -6.51
N ALA A 250 -25.03 -0.05 -5.57
CA ALA A 250 -24.30 -1.03 -4.76
C ALA A 250 -25.19 -1.86 -3.84
N THR A 251 -26.40 -1.36 -3.50
CA THR A 251 -27.41 -2.10 -2.71
C THR A 251 -28.27 -3.02 -3.56
N GLU A 252 -28.33 -2.81 -4.89
CA GLU A 252 -29.28 -3.47 -5.79
C GLU A 252 -28.70 -4.67 -6.55
N GLU A 253 -27.36 -4.91 -6.57
CA GLU A 253 -26.77 -5.94 -7.41
C GLU A 253 -25.89 -6.98 -6.71
N PRO A 254 -25.89 -8.23 -7.23
CA PRO A 254 -25.10 -9.31 -6.66
C PRO A 254 -23.65 -9.35 -7.14
N ARG A 255 -22.84 -9.91 -6.32
CA ARG A 255 -21.51 -10.54 -6.34
C ARG A 255 -20.63 -10.40 -7.60
N GLY A 256 -19.34 -10.02 -7.40
CA GLY A 256 -18.25 -10.16 -8.36
C GLY A 256 -17.36 -8.92 -8.50
N TRP A 257 -16.47 -8.97 -9.46
CA TRP A 257 -15.51 -7.93 -9.85
C TRP A 257 -16.16 -6.55 -10.06
N ASP A 258 -17.35 -6.48 -10.65
CA ASP A 258 -18.07 -5.22 -10.84
C ASP A 258 -18.49 -4.55 -9.52
N LYS A 259 -18.80 -5.34 -8.49
CA LYS A 259 -19.12 -4.81 -7.17
C LYS A 259 -17.89 -4.17 -6.52
N TRP A 260 -16.71 -4.77 -6.70
CA TRP A 260 -15.46 -4.24 -6.17
C TRP A 260 -15.02 -2.97 -6.91
N ASN A 261 -15.03 -2.95 -8.26
CA ASN A 261 -14.76 -1.77 -9.06
C ASN A 261 -15.68 -0.60 -8.70
N ARG A 262 -16.97 -0.86 -8.45
CA ARG A 262 -17.92 0.16 -7.98
C ARG A 262 -17.57 0.67 -6.59
N ARG A 263 -17.10 -0.20 -5.69
CA ARG A 263 -16.66 0.21 -4.35
C ARG A 263 -15.43 1.11 -4.41
N VAL A 264 -14.43 0.76 -5.22
CA VAL A 264 -13.24 1.59 -5.41
C VAL A 264 -13.62 2.96 -6.00
N ARG A 265 -14.51 3.00 -7.00
CA ARG A 265 -15.03 4.26 -7.55
C ARG A 265 -15.76 5.08 -6.50
N TYR A 266 -16.61 4.43 -5.69
CA TYR A 266 -17.32 5.08 -4.58
C TYR A 266 -16.34 5.73 -3.60
N GLU A 267 -15.31 5.01 -3.14
CA GLU A 267 -14.30 5.52 -2.21
C GLU A 267 -13.51 6.70 -2.80
N LEU A 268 -13.14 6.63 -4.08
CA LEU A 268 -12.46 7.73 -4.77
C LEU A 268 -13.33 9.00 -4.84
N LEU A 269 -14.60 8.84 -5.18
CA LEU A 269 -15.52 9.97 -5.28
C LEU A 269 -15.83 10.56 -3.89
N THR A 270 -15.93 9.72 -2.85
CA THR A 270 -16.06 10.18 -1.46
C THR A 270 -14.87 11.06 -1.07
N ASN A 271 -13.66 10.55 -1.23
CA ASN A 271 -12.44 11.29 -0.87
C ASN A 271 -12.27 12.59 -1.67
N ALA A 272 -12.81 12.66 -2.90
CA ALA A 272 -12.77 13.88 -3.70
C ALA A 272 -13.77 14.95 -3.24
N THR A 273 -14.83 14.55 -2.52
CA THR A 273 -15.91 15.44 -2.11
C THR A 273 -15.86 15.88 -0.64
N ASP A 274 -15.10 15.16 0.22
CA ASP A 274 -15.03 15.39 1.67
C ASP A 274 -14.12 16.59 2.07
N ASP A 275 -13.32 17.16 1.16
CA ASP A 275 -12.56 18.40 1.34
C ASP A 275 -13.30 19.60 0.70
#